data_86e46e9d166b56749b331c19c1c66190
#
_entry.id   86e46e9d166b56749b331c19c1c66190
#
_cell.length_a   1.000
_cell.length_b   1.000
_cell.length_c   1.000
_cell.angle_alpha   90.00
_cell.angle_beta   90.00
_cell.angle_gamma   90.00
#
_symmetry.space_group_name_H-M   'P 1'
#
loop_
_entity.id
_entity.type
_entity.pdbx_description
1 polymer ?
#
loop_
_entity_poly.entity_id
_entity_poly.type
_entity_poly.pdbx_seq_one_letter_code
_entity_poly.pdbx_strand_id
1 'polypeptide(L)'
;STKEIDRIGEQMIRDLGCIPNFLNYGGFPASFCISLNDEVVHGIPSEEKIIQEGDLVKIDAGLIYKGYHSDAARTYAVGEVSPQARKLMDVTRECFFEGLKAARAGNHLNDISKAIGAHAAKYHYGIVRDLVGHGIGTHLHEDPQIPNFPQKRRGVRLMPGMTLAVEPM
;
A
#
# COMPACT_ATOMS: atom_id res chain seq x y z
N SER A 1 16.02 1.23 -14.73
CA SER A 1 15.55 2.41 -13.99
C SER A 1 14.13 2.19 -13.44
N THR A 2 13.75 2.97 -12.45
CA THR A 2 12.35 2.95 -11.97
C THR A 2 11.38 3.45 -13.04
N LYS A 3 11.82 4.33 -13.94
CA LYS A 3 11.02 4.80 -15.07
C LYS A 3 10.68 3.68 -16.06
N GLU A 4 11.60 2.76 -16.29
CA GLU A 4 11.34 1.62 -17.16
C GLU A 4 10.26 0.69 -16.57
N ILE A 5 10.26 0.47 -15.25
CA ILE A 5 9.21 -0.30 -14.58
C ILE A 5 7.85 0.40 -14.73
N ASP A 6 7.80 1.72 -14.54
CA ASP A 6 6.58 2.51 -14.73
C ASP A 6 6.03 2.36 -16.15
N ARG A 7 6.90 2.49 -17.17
CA ARG A 7 6.53 2.35 -18.59
C ARG A 7 5.97 0.97 -18.92
N ILE A 8 6.64 -0.09 -18.44
CA ILE A 8 6.19 -1.47 -18.64
C ILE A 8 4.86 -1.70 -17.92
N GLY A 9 4.74 -1.25 -16.68
CA GLY A 9 3.54 -1.40 -15.90
C GLY A 9 2.34 -0.65 -16.48
N GLU A 10 2.55 0.58 -16.94
CA GLU A 10 1.51 1.33 -17.66
C GLU A 10 1.00 0.59 -18.88
N GLN A 11 1.92 0.07 -19.71
CA GLN A 11 1.56 -0.69 -20.89
C GLN A 11 0.73 -1.94 -20.53
N MET A 12 1.14 -2.67 -19.49
CA MET A 12 0.39 -3.83 -19.01
C MET A 12 -1.03 -3.47 -18.56
N ILE A 13 -1.21 -2.36 -17.83
CA ILE A 13 -2.55 -1.89 -17.43
C ILE A 13 -3.41 -1.60 -18.66
N ARG A 14 -2.86 -0.92 -19.65
CA ARG A 14 -3.58 -0.57 -20.89
C ARG A 14 -3.92 -1.79 -21.73
N ASP A 15 -3.01 -2.76 -21.84
CA ASP A 15 -3.23 -4.01 -22.58
C ASP A 15 -4.35 -4.86 -21.95
N LEU A 16 -4.57 -4.74 -20.65
CA LEU A 16 -5.70 -5.34 -19.94
C LEU A 16 -7.04 -4.58 -20.15
N GLY A 17 -7.05 -3.52 -20.95
CA GLY A 17 -8.21 -2.67 -21.14
C GLY A 17 -8.58 -1.81 -19.92
N CYS A 18 -7.61 -1.58 -19.05
CA CYS A 18 -7.75 -0.78 -17.83
C CYS A 18 -7.10 0.60 -18.00
N ILE A 19 -7.37 1.49 -17.06
CA ILE A 19 -6.79 2.84 -17.03
C ILE A 19 -5.84 2.94 -15.82
N PRO A 20 -4.61 3.47 -15.98
CA PRO A 20 -3.73 3.74 -14.83
C PRO A 20 -4.39 4.70 -13.84
N ASN A 21 -4.41 4.33 -12.58
CA ASN A 21 -5.17 5.02 -11.55
C ASN A 21 -4.46 6.27 -11.02
N PHE A 22 -3.12 6.21 -10.91
CA PHE A 22 -2.32 7.27 -10.32
C PHE A 22 -1.92 8.36 -11.31
N LEU A 23 -1.87 8.03 -12.61
CA LEU A 23 -1.45 8.98 -13.64
C LEU A 23 -2.37 10.21 -13.65
N ASN A 24 -1.78 11.40 -13.41
CA ASN A 24 -2.46 12.69 -13.26
C ASN A 24 -3.37 12.81 -12.01
N TYR A 25 -3.42 11.83 -11.12
CA TYR A 25 -4.14 11.96 -9.87
C TYR A 25 -3.44 12.95 -8.95
N GLY A 26 -4.12 14.06 -8.62
CA GLY A 26 -3.51 15.14 -7.84
C GLY A 26 -2.23 15.74 -8.47
N GLY A 27 -2.02 15.57 -9.77
CA GLY A 27 -0.81 16.01 -10.47
C GLY A 27 0.35 15.02 -10.45
N PHE A 28 0.14 13.78 -9.97
CA PHE A 28 1.19 12.75 -9.98
C PHE A 28 1.56 12.37 -11.43
N PRO A 29 2.86 12.36 -11.80
CA PRO A 29 3.26 12.33 -13.21
C PRO A 29 3.48 10.92 -13.78
N ALA A 30 3.10 9.86 -13.07
CA ALA A 30 3.41 8.48 -13.44
C ALA A 30 2.22 7.53 -13.15
N SER A 31 2.28 6.33 -13.69
CA SER A 31 1.25 5.30 -13.52
C SER A 31 1.45 4.45 -12.27
N PHE A 32 2.70 4.42 -11.76
CA PHE A 32 3.10 3.68 -10.56
C PHE A 32 3.81 4.62 -9.59
N CYS A 33 3.63 4.40 -8.28
CA CYS A 33 4.58 4.91 -7.29
C CYS A 33 5.68 3.87 -7.12
N ILE A 34 6.94 4.27 -7.29
CA ILE A 34 8.09 3.37 -7.11
C ILE A 34 9.07 4.04 -6.16
N SER A 35 9.06 3.55 -4.92
CA SER A 35 9.82 4.12 -3.81
C SER A 35 10.98 3.20 -3.45
N LEU A 36 12.20 3.75 -3.39
CA LEU A 36 13.40 3.00 -3.04
C LEU A 36 13.80 3.26 -1.60
N ASN A 37 14.22 2.23 -0.89
CA ASN A 37 14.85 2.29 0.43
C ASN A 37 14.11 3.22 1.42
N ASP A 38 14.63 4.42 1.70
CA ASP A 38 14.09 5.37 2.67
C ASP A 38 12.86 6.15 2.17
N GLU A 39 12.59 6.12 0.87
CA GLU A 39 11.32 6.67 0.36
C GLU A 39 10.18 5.80 0.86
N VAL A 40 9.32 6.32 1.72
CA VAL A 40 8.22 5.54 2.31
C VAL A 40 7.20 5.16 1.26
N VAL A 41 6.63 6.16 0.57
CA VAL A 41 5.62 6.01 -0.50
C VAL A 41 5.77 7.14 -1.53
N HIS A 42 4.95 7.12 -2.58
CA HIS A 42 4.81 8.16 -3.59
C HIS A 42 6.12 8.49 -4.33
N GLY A 43 7.06 7.55 -4.39
CA GLY A 43 8.27 7.71 -5.18
C GLY A 43 7.94 7.93 -6.64
N ILE A 44 8.42 9.06 -7.20
CA ILE A 44 8.23 9.37 -8.63
C ILE A 44 9.24 8.59 -9.44
N PRO A 45 8.81 7.78 -10.42
CA PRO A 45 9.70 7.06 -11.31
C PRO A 45 10.62 7.99 -12.11
N SER A 46 11.90 7.64 -12.18
CA SER A 46 12.93 8.44 -12.86
C SER A 46 13.92 7.55 -13.62
N GLU A 47 14.46 8.05 -14.71
CA GLU A 47 15.56 7.40 -15.42
C GLU A 47 16.86 7.36 -14.60
N GLU A 48 17.01 8.31 -13.68
CA GLU A 48 18.20 8.44 -12.82
C GLU A 48 18.14 7.48 -11.62
N LYS A 49 16.95 7.02 -11.22
CA LYS A 49 16.78 6.07 -10.13
C LYS A 49 17.00 4.64 -10.65
N ILE A 50 18.25 4.21 -10.61
CA ILE A 50 18.66 2.85 -11.02
C ILE A 50 18.61 1.93 -9.81
N ILE A 51 17.81 0.89 -9.91
CA ILE A 51 17.69 -0.16 -8.89
C ILE A 51 18.97 -0.98 -8.85
N GLN A 52 19.47 -1.24 -7.66
CA GLN A 52 20.71 -1.96 -7.41
C GLN A 52 20.48 -3.15 -6.49
N GLU A 53 21.42 -4.09 -6.49
CA GLU A 53 21.42 -5.18 -5.52
C GLU A 53 21.50 -4.63 -4.08
N GLY A 54 20.68 -5.17 -3.20
CA GLY A 54 20.52 -4.69 -1.82
C GLY A 54 19.39 -3.69 -1.61
N ASP A 55 18.79 -3.17 -2.68
CA ASP A 55 17.67 -2.23 -2.58
C ASP A 55 16.37 -2.90 -2.12
N LEU A 56 15.57 -2.14 -1.39
CA LEU A 56 14.15 -2.38 -1.19
C LEU A 56 13.37 -1.54 -2.18
N VAL A 57 12.59 -2.20 -3.03
CA VAL A 57 11.75 -1.54 -4.04
C VAL A 57 10.29 -1.72 -3.65
N LYS A 58 9.63 -0.62 -3.32
CA LYS A 58 8.20 -0.59 -3.05
C LYS A 58 7.49 -0.15 -4.31
N ILE A 59 6.69 -1.04 -4.85
CA ILE A 59 5.88 -0.78 -6.05
C ILE A 59 4.43 -0.70 -5.60
N ASP A 60 3.82 0.42 -5.88
CA ASP A 60 2.41 0.68 -5.64
C ASP A 60 1.73 0.96 -6.98
N ALA A 61 0.68 0.21 -7.25
CA ALA A 61 0.01 0.17 -8.54
C ALA A 61 -1.51 0.16 -8.35
N GLY A 62 -2.17 1.02 -9.08
CA GLY A 62 -3.62 1.07 -9.11
C GLY A 62 -4.13 1.12 -10.55
N LEU A 63 -5.32 0.58 -10.75
CA LEU A 63 -6.00 0.64 -12.05
C LEU A 63 -7.49 0.89 -11.90
N ILE A 64 -8.10 1.39 -12.97
CA ILE A 64 -9.55 1.56 -13.08
C ILE A 64 -10.08 0.56 -14.10
N TYR A 65 -11.01 -0.28 -13.67
CA TYR A 65 -11.72 -1.21 -14.52
C TYR A 65 -13.22 -1.03 -14.40
N LYS A 66 -13.89 -0.72 -15.50
CA LYS A 66 -15.33 -0.47 -15.55
C LYS A 66 -15.83 0.56 -14.52
N GLY A 67 -15.04 1.60 -14.26
CA GLY A 67 -15.36 2.66 -13.33
C GLY A 67 -15.04 2.37 -11.86
N TYR A 68 -14.46 1.22 -11.55
CA TYR A 68 -13.99 0.86 -10.20
C TYR A 68 -12.49 0.90 -10.11
N HIS A 69 -12.00 1.42 -8.97
CA HIS A 69 -10.60 1.58 -8.66
C HIS A 69 -10.06 0.38 -7.88
N SER A 70 -8.83 0.02 -8.14
CA SER A 70 -8.05 -0.92 -7.33
C SER A 70 -6.73 -0.28 -6.90
N ASP A 71 -6.18 -0.78 -5.83
CA ASP A 71 -4.95 -0.30 -5.21
C ASP A 71 -4.19 -1.47 -4.60
N ALA A 72 -2.89 -1.60 -4.90
CA ALA A 72 -2.09 -2.71 -4.42
C ALA A 72 -0.59 -2.36 -4.37
N ALA A 73 -0.01 -2.41 -3.18
CA ALA A 73 1.41 -2.20 -2.98
C ALA A 73 2.14 -3.47 -2.54
N ARG A 74 3.40 -3.58 -2.97
CA ARG A 74 4.31 -4.66 -2.56
C ARG A 74 5.73 -4.13 -2.44
N THR A 75 6.46 -4.67 -1.46
CA THR A 75 7.90 -4.44 -1.31
C THR A 75 8.69 -5.65 -1.79
N TYR A 76 9.66 -5.40 -2.62
CA TYR A 76 10.57 -6.41 -3.17
C TYR A 76 11.99 -6.13 -2.69
N ALA A 77 12.72 -7.19 -2.37
CA ALA A 77 14.16 -7.12 -2.15
C ALA A 77 14.86 -7.44 -3.46
N VAL A 78 15.86 -6.66 -3.82
CA VAL A 78 16.70 -6.90 -5.00
C VAL A 78 17.95 -7.63 -4.55
N GLY A 79 18.08 -8.89 -4.94
CA GLY A 79 19.15 -9.76 -4.49
C GLY A 79 19.16 -9.97 -2.96
N GLU A 80 20.34 -9.90 -2.36
CA GLU A 80 20.50 -10.04 -0.92
C GLU A 80 20.36 -8.70 -0.21
N VAL A 81 19.49 -8.65 0.79
CA VAL A 81 19.27 -7.49 1.65
C VAL A 81 19.66 -7.83 3.09
N SER A 82 19.89 -6.81 3.92
CA SER A 82 20.24 -7.03 5.32
C SER A 82 19.16 -7.85 6.05
N PRO A 83 19.52 -8.65 7.07
CA PRO A 83 18.56 -9.37 7.89
C PRO A 83 17.50 -8.45 8.53
N GLN A 84 17.89 -7.22 8.88
CA GLN A 84 16.98 -6.21 9.42
C GLN A 84 15.93 -5.78 8.38
N ALA A 85 16.37 -5.50 7.16
CA ALA A 85 15.47 -5.14 6.05
C ALA A 85 14.50 -6.28 5.73
N ARG A 86 15.00 -7.51 5.63
CA ARG A 86 14.16 -8.71 5.42
C ARG A 86 13.12 -8.85 6.53
N LYS A 87 13.56 -8.73 7.79
CA LYS A 87 12.67 -8.80 8.95
C LYS A 87 11.58 -7.72 8.91
N LEU A 88 11.93 -6.48 8.54
CA LEU A 88 10.96 -5.40 8.41
C LEU A 88 9.90 -5.71 7.35
N MET A 89 10.32 -6.20 6.17
CA MET A 89 9.41 -6.60 5.10
C MET A 89 8.44 -7.70 5.58
N ASP A 90 8.98 -8.75 6.22
CA ASP A 90 8.18 -9.88 6.69
C ASP A 90 7.16 -9.44 7.74
N VAL A 91 7.58 -8.68 8.75
CA VAL A 91 6.68 -8.19 9.80
C VAL A 91 5.63 -7.23 9.25
N THR A 92 5.99 -6.35 8.31
CA THR A 92 5.02 -5.45 7.67
C THR A 92 3.97 -6.25 6.89
N ARG A 93 4.40 -7.26 6.15
CA ARG A 93 3.48 -8.18 5.47
C ARG A 93 2.59 -8.94 6.46
N GLU A 94 3.16 -9.43 7.56
CA GLU A 94 2.39 -10.08 8.62
C GLU A 94 1.35 -9.13 9.23
N CYS A 95 1.70 -7.85 9.44
CA CYS A 95 0.77 -6.81 9.91
C CYS A 95 -0.48 -6.72 9.02
N PHE A 96 -0.30 -6.76 7.69
CA PHE A 96 -1.42 -6.78 6.75
C PHE A 96 -2.35 -7.98 7.00
N PHE A 97 -1.79 -9.19 7.11
CA PHE A 97 -2.60 -10.40 7.32
C PHE A 97 -3.27 -10.44 8.71
N GLU A 98 -2.63 -9.90 9.74
CA GLU A 98 -3.26 -9.75 11.06
C GLU A 98 -4.42 -8.75 10.99
N GLY A 99 -4.26 -7.62 10.30
CA GLY A 99 -5.34 -6.68 10.03
C GLY A 99 -6.50 -7.33 9.25
N LEU A 100 -6.17 -8.12 8.22
CA LEU A 100 -7.16 -8.81 7.39
C LEU A 100 -8.01 -9.81 8.19
N LYS A 101 -7.44 -10.49 9.19
CA LYS A 101 -8.21 -11.38 10.09
C LYS A 101 -9.30 -10.62 10.86
N ALA A 102 -9.06 -9.34 11.16
CA ALA A 102 -10.02 -8.47 11.82
C ALA A 102 -11.02 -7.80 10.86
N ALA A 103 -10.74 -7.77 9.56
CA ALA A 103 -11.58 -7.18 8.52
C ALA A 103 -12.80 -8.07 8.20
N ARG A 104 -13.69 -8.23 9.17
CA ARG A 104 -14.89 -9.07 9.08
C ARG A 104 -16.14 -8.24 9.31
N ALA A 105 -17.20 -8.56 8.60
CA ALA A 105 -18.52 -7.95 8.84
C ALA A 105 -18.93 -8.10 10.32
N GLY A 106 -19.38 -6.98 10.88
CA GLY A 106 -19.75 -6.91 12.30
C GLY A 106 -18.66 -6.38 13.23
N ASN A 107 -17.38 -6.52 12.88
CA ASN A 107 -16.27 -5.85 13.56
C ASN A 107 -16.28 -4.34 13.28
N HIS A 108 -15.40 -3.61 13.93
CA HIS A 108 -15.23 -2.19 13.71
C HIS A 108 -13.88 -1.89 13.05
N LEU A 109 -13.79 -0.78 12.36
CA LEU A 109 -12.59 -0.36 11.66
C LEU A 109 -11.34 -0.40 12.55
N ASN A 110 -11.46 0.07 13.80
CA ASN A 110 -10.35 0.07 14.74
C ASN A 110 -9.89 -1.34 15.16
N ASP A 111 -10.64 -2.37 14.89
CA ASP A 111 -10.20 -3.74 15.18
C ASP A 111 -9.10 -4.14 14.19
N ILE A 112 -9.16 -3.66 12.92
CA ILE A 112 -8.07 -3.77 11.93
C ILE A 112 -6.83 -3.02 12.45
N SER A 113 -7.00 -1.75 12.81
CA SER A 113 -5.93 -0.87 13.30
C SER A 113 -5.22 -1.44 14.54
N LYS A 114 -5.99 -2.03 15.48
CA LYS A 114 -5.46 -2.67 16.67
C LYS A 114 -4.66 -3.93 16.35
N ALA A 115 -5.15 -4.76 15.43
CA ALA A 115 -4.46 -5.98 15.03
C ALA A 115 -3.10 -5.66 14.41
N ILE A 116 -3.06 -4.70 13.48
CA ILE A 116 -1.82 -4.22 12.85
C ILE A 116 -0.87 -3.65 13.91
N GLY A 117 -1.35 -2.71 14.73
CA GLY A 117 -0.52 -2.05 15.74
C GLY A 117 0.02 -3.00 16.79
N ALA A 118 -0.79 -3.97 17.24
CA ALA A 118 -0.36 -4.98 18.19
C ALA A 118 0.73 -5.90 17.61
N HIS A 119 0.63 -6.24 16.31
CA HIS A 119 1.64 -7.06 15.66
C HIS A 119 2.97 -6.31 15.52
N ALA A 120 2.96 -5.08 14.99
CA ALA A 120 4.15 -4.25 14.87
C ALA A 120 4.86 -4.04 16.22
N ALA A 121 4.08 -3.81 17.29
CA ALA A 121 4.61 -3.60 18.63
C ALA A 121 5.38 -4.80 19.19
N LYS A 122 5.03 -6.04 18.84
CA LYS A 122 5.75 -7.26 19.24
C LYS A 122 7.21 -7.25 18.77
N TYR A 123 7.47 -6.56 17.66
CA TYR A 123 8.79 -6.48 17.05
C TYR A 123 9.44 -5.11 17.26
N HIS A 124 8.83 -4.26 18.08
CA HIS A 124 9.29 -2.91 18.40
C HIS A 124 9.43 -1.98 17.17
N TYR A 125 8.62 -2.20 16.15
CA TYR A 125 8.58 -1.33 14.98
C TYR A 125 7.66 -0.13 15.19
N GLY A 126 8.11 1.02 14.68
CA GLY A 126 7.27 2.21 14.54
C GLY A 126 6.24 2.04 13.42
N ILE A 127 5.16 2.79 13.50
CA ILE A 127 4.11 2.84 12.48
C ILE A 127 4.03 4.26 11.93
N VAL A 128 4.01 4.41 10.62
CA VAL A 128 3.74 5.68 9.94
C VAL A 128 2.33 6.14 10.30
N ARG A 129 2.19 7.39 10.78
CA ARG A 129 0.92 7.90 11.31
C ARG A 129 0.19 8.84 10.36
N ASP A 130 0.93 9.53 9.51
CA ASP A 130 0.40 10.56 8.61
C ASP A 130 -0.21 9.97 7.33
N LEU A 131 0.11 8.70 7.05
CA LEU A 131 -0.37 7.94 5.91
C LEU A 131 -1.17 6.75 6.40
N VAL A 132 -2.35 6.55 5.83
CA VAL A 132 -3.31 5.56 6.30
C VAL A 132 -4.00 4.89 5.10
N GLY A 133 -4.51 3.70 5.29
CA GLY A 133 -5.39 3.07 4.32
C GLY A 133 -6.74 3.78 4.20
N HIS A 134 -7.56 3.36 3.27
CA HIS A 134 -8.79 4.06 2.91
C HIS A 134 -9.87 3.13 2.34
N GLY A 135 -11.11 3.61 2.28
CA GLY A 135 -12.13 3.03 1.42
C GLY A 135 -11.75 3.22 -0.06
N ILE A 136 -12.18 2.32 -0.91
CA ILE A 136 -11.93 2.39 -2.34
C ILE A 136 -13.12 1.82 -3.11
N GLY A 137 -13.45 2.39 -4.27
CA GLY A 137 -14.60 1.94 -5.05
C GLY A 137 -14.71 2.69 -6.36
N THR A 138 -15.64 3.61 -6.47
CA THR A 138 -15.80 4.48 -7.65
C THR A 138 -14.81 5.66 -7.66
N HIS A 139 -14.14 5.87 -6.52
CA HIS A 139 -13.01 6.80 -6.39
C HIS A 139 -11.83 6.07 -5.79
N LEU A 140 -10.61 6.57 -6.04
CA LEU A 140 -9.38 5.99 -5.50
C LEU A 140 -9.39 6.05 -3.97
N HIS A 141 -9.67 7.23 -3.42
CA HIS A 141 -9.77 7.43 -1.98
C HIS A 141 -11.22 7.74 -1.60
N GLU A 142 -11.81 6.85 -0.81
CA GLU A 142 -13.14 7.00 -0.23
C GLU A 142 -13.06 6.86 1.29
N ASP A 143 -14.07 7.34 2.01
CA ASP A 143 -14.23 7.02 3.42
C ASP A 143 -14.50 5.51 3.62
N PRO A 144 -14.08 4.93 4.74
CA PRO A 144 -13.38 5.54 5.86
C PRO A 144 -11.86 5.53 5.73
N GLN A 145 -11.16 6.43 6.43
CA GLN A 145 -9.72 6.30 6.65
C GLN A 145 -9.42 5.10 7.57
N ILE A 146 -8.34 4.37 7.28
CA ILE A 146 -7.95 3.14 7.99
C ILE A 146 -6.55 3.31 8.59
N PRO A 147 -6.41 3.91 9.79
CA PRO A 147 -5.13 4.01 10.46
C PRO A 147 -4.51 2.64 10.77
N ASN A 148 -3.19 2.52 10.64
CA ASN A 148 -2.46 1.29 10.96
C ASN A 148 -2.11 1.16 12.46
N PHE A 149 -2.60 2.06 13.30
CA PHE A 149 -2.36 2.11 14.75
C PHE A 149 -3.68 2.29 15.51
N PRO A 150 -3.76 1.80 16.77
CA PRO A 150 -4.99 1.86 17.56
C PRO A 150 -5.53 3.28 17.72
N GLN A 151 -6.84 3.43 17.53
CA GLN A 151 -7.57 4.68 17.73
C GLN A 151 -8.34 4.66 19.04
N LYS A 152 -8.66 5.84 19.59
CA LYS A 152 -9.50 5.98 20.80
C LYS A 152 -10.95 5.51 20.55
N ARG A 153 -11.48 5.80 19.36
CA ARG A 153 -12.85 5.43 18.95
C ARG A 153 -12.84 4.11 18.17
N ARG A 154 -13.94 3.40 18.22
CA ARG A 154 -14.09 2.12 17.51
C ARG A 154 -14.11 2.28 15.98
N GLY A 155 -14.47 3.47 15.48
CA GLY A 155 -14.70 3.70 14.07
C GLY A 155 -15.99 3.07 13.56
N VAL A 156 -16.21 3.12 12.25
CA VAL A 156 -17.40 2.57 11.61
C VAL A 156 -17.45 1.04 11.77
N ARG A 157 -18.68 0.50 11.75
CA ARG A 157 -18.88 -0.94 11.73
C ARG A 157 -18.65 -1.46 10.29
N LEU A 158 -17.89 -2.53 10.18
CA LEU A 158 -17.62 -3.16 8.90
C LEU A 158 -18.88 -3.90 8.41
N MET A 159 -19.25 -3.65 7.18
CA MET A 159 -20.43 -4.21 6.55
C MET A 159 -20.03 -5.04 5.32
N PRO A 160 -20.82 -6.08 4.96
CA PRO A 160 -20.62 -6.78 3.70
C PRO A 160 -20.67 -5.81 2.51
N GLY A 161 -19.77 -6.00 1.55
CA GLY A 161 -19.69 -5.17 0.35
C GLY A 161 -18.77 -3.95 0.47
N MET A 162 -18.23 -3.64 1.65
CA MET A 162 -17.18 -2.64 1.78
C MET A 162 -15.88 -3.12 1.12
N THR A 163 -15.26 -2.25 0.35
CA THR A 163 -13.93 -2.42 -0.23
C THR A 163 -12.95 -1.46 0.42
N LEU A 164 -11.81 -1.98 0.86
CA LEU A 164 -10.86 -1.27 1.72
C LEU A 164 -9.44 -1.51 1.23
N ALA A 165 -8.63 -0.46 1.10
CA ALA A 165 -7.19 -0.51 0.98
C ALA A 165 -6.59 -0.48 2.39
N VAL A 166 -5.91 -1.54 2.78
CA VAL A 166 -5.27 -1.69 4.10
C VAL A 166 -3.76 -1.68 3.89
N GLU A 167 -3.08 -0.68 4.42
CA GLU A 167 -1.74 -0.31 3.99
C GLU A 167 -0.79 -0.12 5.19
N PRO A 168 -0.38 -1.18 5.89
CA PRO A 168 0.57 -1.06 6.98
C PRO A 168 1.94 -0.57 6.47
N MET A 169 2.42 0.47 7.11
CA MET A 169 3.69 1.14 6.82
C MET A 169 4.47 1.41 8.12
#